data_08abb15ae80960fc0b1573f53dd4f3a2
#
_entry.id   08abb15ae80960fc0b1573f53dd4f3a2
#
_cell.length_a   1.000
_cell.length_b   1.000
_cell.length_c   1.000
_cell.angle_alpha   90.00
_cell.angle_beta   90.00
_cell.angle_gamma   90.00
#
_symmetry.space_group_name_H-M   'P 1'
#
loop_
_entity.id
_entity.type
_entity.pdbx_description
1 polymer ?
#
loop_
_entity_poly.entity_id
_entity_poly.type
_entity_poly.pdbx_seq_one_letter_code
_entity_poly.pdbx_strand_id
1 'polypeptide(L)'
;MSTLEGRLGPGEVAGRGEKGAFRRVALHEGESRLLRRELYGQPGELQAVRRQSLLHMAHVTDMQLADVASPGRFEFFECLRGLPETSAFIPAQRAQEALTAFAIDSTVRGIERAQGRETGAPVDLVVSTGDAIDNAQWNELVAYLSLLGGGEVALLPAGRYSGVQQGGGSELYWHPDGGDDIWRRGLGFPSYPGLLEQAAHSFVAAGTTIPWLSCFGNHEGLALGESVPTAAYRAIVLGSSKAVLLPAGLDPRGREEELFSRPELFLAGPAEEVAADEARRIVGRREFVAAHLAAPGRPAGHGFSLENLASETAYFTYDPNPLVRVIVLDTANLDGAHAGSIGARQLAWLEEQLRSCHSRWLSPDGRAVARGGEDRLVVLASHHGLASLTNLAARPGGIEPDRPRFGRQEVRECLERFPNVVCWLNGHRHLNEVVAHRSRARGGSGELAGFYEISTASIADWPSQARLVEIVANRDGSLSVLTTMLDHRGPVSPGEDELPGGEGEDARQWLASLHRELAANVPGAGFGSRLEGSPRDRNCELLLSAPFTLG
;
A
#
# COMPACT_ATOMS: atom_id res chain seq x y z
N MET A 1 8.78 16.16 2.55
CA MET A 1 8.82 17.28 1.56
C MET A 1 7.76 17.00 0.50
N SER A 2 7.03 18.01 0.06
CA SER A 2 6.09 17.88 -1.06
C SER A 2 6.84 17.90 -2.39
N THR A 3 6.45 17.05 -3.34
CA THR A 3 7.05 17.04 -4.68
C THR A 3 6.71 18.29 -5.52
N LEU A 4 5.81 19.15 -5.04
CA LEU A 4 5.60 20.50 -5.59
C LEU A 4 6.77 21.45 -5.26
N GLU A 5 7.49 21.19 -4.18
CA GLU A 5 8.63 21.99 -3.72
C GLU A 5 9.94 21.48 -4.29
N GLY A 6 10.08 20.18 -4.39
CA GLY A 6 11.26 19.51 -4.93
C GLY A 6 11.00 18.03 -5.13
N ARG A 7 11.45 17.47 -6.23
CA ARG A 7 11.31 16.06 -6.60
C ARG A 7 12.60 15.31 -6.40
N LEU A 8 12.51 14.11 -5.84
CA LEU A 8 13.65 13.20 -5.76
C LEU A 8 13.86 12.48 -7.10
N GLY A 9 15.11 12.25 -7.44
CA GLY A 9 15.50 11.60 -8.69
C GLY A 9 16.97 11.17 -8.69
N PRO A 10 17.48 10.64 -9.83
CA PRO A 10 18.83 10.12 -9.90
C PRO A 10 19.87 11.25 -9.76
N GLY A 11 20.81 11.05 -8.84
CA GLY A 11 21.99 11.88 -8.62
C GLY A 11 23.26 11.30 -9.23
N GLU A 12 24.39 11.57 -8.57
CA GLU A 12 25.71 11.09 -8.97
C GLU A 12 25.83 9.56 -8.87
N VAL A 13 26.77 9.01 -9.59
CA VAL A 13 27.10 7.59 -9.54
C VAL A 13 28.00 7.35 -8.33
N ALA A 14 27.51 6.58 -7.36
CA ALA A 14 28.26 6.18 -6.16
C ALA A 14 29.01 4.86 -6.35
N GLY A 15 28.50 3.95 -7.18
CA GLY A 15 29.13 2.68 -7.49
C GLY A 15 28.91 2.24 -8.94
N ARG A 16 29.85 1.47 -9.48
CA ARG A 16 29.74 0.91 -10.84
C ARG A 16 29.90 -0.60 -10.79
N GLY A 17 28.98 -1.29 -11.44
CA GLY A 17 29.05 -2.72 -11.71
C GLY A 17 29.16 -3.00 -13.21
N GLU A 18 29.22 -4.28 -13.55
CA GLU A 18 29.35 -4.75 -14.94
C GLU A 18 28.11 -4.45 -15.82
N LYS A 19 26.93 -4.40 -15.20
CA LYS A 19 25.63 -4.28 -15.89
C LYS A 19 24.93 -2.95 -15.63
N GLY A 20 25.42 -2.15 -14.67
CA GLY A 20 24.76 -0.90 -14.28
C GLY A 20 25.58 -0.08 -13.28
N ALA A 21 24.92 0.89 -12.68
CA ALA A 21 25.55 1.77 -11.69
C ALA A 21 24.55 2.10 -10.57
N PHE A 22 25.01 2.04 -9.35
CA PHE A 22 24.32 2.57 -8.17
C PHE A 22 24.42 4.08 -8.14
N ARG A 23 23.29 4.77 -7.97
CA ARG A 23 23.22 6.23 -7.93
C ARG A 23 22.68 6.72 -6.61
N ARG A 24 23.22 7.80 -6.12
CA ARG A 24 22.62 8.55 -5.03
C ARG A 24 21.26 9.13 -5.44
N VAL A 25 20.40 9.30 -4.48
CA VAL A 25 19.18 10.11 -4.65
C VAL A 25 19.57 11.59 -4.58
N ALA A 26 19.04 12.40 -5.48
CA ALA A 26 19.27 13.85 -5.50
C ALA A 26 17.95 14.62 -5.57
N LEU A 27 17.99 15.86 -5.11
CA LEU A 27 16.88 16.80 -5.20
C LEU A 27 16.89 17.51 -6.55
N HIS A 28 15.78 17.48 -7.24
CA HIS A 28 15.50 18.18 -8.49
C HIS A 28 14.42 19.24 -8.30
N GLU A 29 14.18 20.05 -9.32
CA GLU A 29 13.07 21.02 -9.31
C GLU A 29 11.73 20.35 -9.02
N GLY A 30 10.88 21.06 -8.30
CA GLY A 30 9.52 20.62 -7.98
C GLY A 30 8.65 20.47 -9.22
N GLU A 31 7.67 19.59 -9.15
CA GLU A 31 6.77 19.28 -10.23
C GLU A 31 5.45 20.05 -10.07
N SER A 32 5.11 20.90 -11.03
CA SER A 32 3.87 21.66 -11.03
C SER A 32 2.64 20.75 -11.07
N ARG A 33 1.55 21.20 -10.43
CA ARG A 33 0.26 20.52 -10.48
C ARG A 33 -0.34 20.58 -11.87
N LEU A 34 -0.82 19.46 -12.41
CA LEU A 34 -1.50 19.38 -13.69
C LEU A 34 -3.02 19.37 -13.52
N LEU A 35 -3.73 20.25 -14.25
CA LEU A 35 -5.19 20.26 -14.26
C LEU A 35 -5.73 19.17 -15.19
N ARG A 36 -6.65 18.33 -14.68
CA ARG A 36 -7.32 17.26 -15.41
C ARG A 36 -8.84 17.49 -15.39
N ARG A 37 -9.47 17.47 -16.57
CA ARG A 37 -10.89 17.85 -16.80
C ARG A 37 -11.73 16.73 -17.43
N GLU A 38 -11.31 15.50 -17.36
CA GLU A 38 -12.00 14.38 -18.04
C GLU A 38 -13.44 14.18 -17.55
N LEU A 39 -13.73 14.60 -16.32
CA LEU A 39 -15.05 14.49 -15.67
C LEU A 39 -15.74 15.83 -15.47
N TYR A 40 -15.25 16.89 -16.11
CA TYR A 40 -15.83 18.22 -16.04
C TYR A 40 -16.11 18.76 -17.44
N GLY A 41 -17.40 18.98 -17.76
CA GLY A 41 -17.85 19.28 -19.13
C GLY A 41 -18.01 20.79 -19.44
N GLN A 42 -17.74 21.69 -18.50
CA GLN A 42 -17.94 23.13 -18.73
C GLN A 42 -16.69 23.79 -19.32
N PRO A 43 -16.79 24.57 -20.39
CA PRO A 43 -15.70 25.42 -20.86
C PRO A 43 -15.58 26.66 -19.95
N GLY A 44 -14.38 27.03 -19.58
CA GLY A 44 -14.11 28.25 -18.81
C GLY A 44 -12.85 28.15 -17.96
N GLU A 45 -12.36 29.32 -17.55
CA GLU A 45 -11.32 29.40 -16.53
C GLU A 45 -11.94 29.13 -15.16
N LEU A 46 -11.28 28.33 -14.33
CA LEU A 46 -11.63 28.13 -12.93
C LEU A 46 -11.49 29.48 -12.20
N GLN A 47 -12.59 30.05 -11.74
CA GLN A 47 -12.51 31.16 -10.82
C GLN A 47 -12.20 30.67 -9.41
N ALA A 48 -10.92 30.47 -9.13
CA ALA A 48 -10.41 29.96 -7.86
C ALA A 48 -10.54 30.97 -6.70
N VAL A 49 -11.69 31.65 -6.57
CA VAL A 49 -11.93 32.62 -5.51
C VAL A 49 -12.54 31.91 -4.30
N ARG A 50 -11.74 31.60 -3.30
CA ARG A 50 -12.12 31.01 -2.00
C ARG A 50 -12.45 29.50 -2.05
N ARG A 51 -11.46 28.68 -2.37
CA ARG A 51 -11.54 27.23 -2.19
C ARG A 51 -11.74 26.86 -0.72
N GLN A 52 -12.60 25.90 -0.47
CA GLN A 52 -12.84 25.35 0.86
C GLN A 52 -12.47 23.86 0.89
N SER A 53 -11.53 23.49 1.76
CA SER A 53 -11.25 22.08 2.03
C SER A 53 -12.47 21.40 2.65
N LEU A 54 -12.88 20.28 2.09
CA LEU A 54 -13.96 19.46 2.61
C LEU A 54 -13.41 18.24 3.36
N LEU A 55 -12.29 17.70 2.91
CA LEU A 55 -11.55 16.62 3.56
C LEU A 55 -10.14 16.56 2.99
N HIS A 56 -9.14 16.57 3.84
CA HIS A 56 -7.74 16.41 3.48
C HIS A 56 -7.20 15.08 4.03
N MET A 57 -6.86 14.17 3.14
CA MET A 57 -6.39 12.81 3.48
C MET A 57 -4.92 12.63 3.14
N ALA A 58 -4.22 11.84 3.94
CA ALA A 58 -2.96 11.23 3.56
C ALA A 58 -3.20 9.75 3.21
N HIS A 59 -2.84 9.35 2.01
CA HIS A 59 -2.96 8.00 1.50
C HIS A 59 -1.60 7.31 1.53
N VAL A 60 -1.51 6.18 2.22
CA VAL A 60 -0.36 5.28 2.29
C VAL A 60 -0.81 3.87 1.92
N THR A 61 0.07 3.08 1.33
CA THR A 61 -0.28 1.74 0.87
C THR A 61 0.95 0.86 0.72
N ASP A 62 0.75 -0.45 0.69
CA ASP A 62 1.78 -1.42 0.34
C ASP A 62 3.09 -1.18 1.13
N MET A 63 2.95 -1.08 2.46
CA MET A 63 4.09 -0.90 3.35
C MET A 63 4.92 -2.17 3.41
N GLN A 64 4.28 -3.34 3.27
CA GLN A 64 4.85 -4.68 3.23
C GLN A 64 5.96 -4.85 4.28
N LEU A 65 5.59 -4.51 5.53
CA LEU A 65 6.48 -4.63 6.68
C LEU A 65 6.79 -6.10 6.94
N ALA A 66 8.04 -6.51 6.76
CA ALA A 66 8.45 -7.89 6.73
C ALA A 66 9.27 -8.31 7.95
N ASP A 67 8.95 -9.47 8.53
CA ASP A 67 9.91 -10.24 9.33
C ASP A 67 10.88 -10.98 8.39
N VAL A 68 12.02 -10.38 8.12
CA VAL A 68 13.04 -10.91 7.19
C VAL A 68 13.66 -12.24 7.66
N ALA A 69 13.48 -12.62 8.93
CA ALA A 69 13.95 -13.87 9.48
C ALA A 69 12.91 -15.00 9.39
N SER A 70 11.68 -14.72 8.94
CA SER A 70 10.61 -15.72 8.89
C SER A 70 10.93 -16.90 7.98
N PRO A 71 10.75 -18.16 8.46
CA PRO A 71 10.83 -19.36 7.64
C PRO A 71 9.74 -19.47 6.56
N GLY A 72 8.67 -18.67 6.66
CA GLY A 72 7.55 -18.69 5.72
C GLY A 72 7.76 -17.88 4.44
N ARG A 73 8.94 -17.27 4.25
CA ARG A 73 9.22 -16.42 3.08
C ARG A 73 9.78 -17.22 1.91
N PHE A 74 9.50 -16.77 0.69
CA PHE A 74 9.91 -17.42 -0.56
C PHE A 74 10.98 -16.60 -1.29
N GLU A 75 11.93 -16.00 -0.57
CA GLU A 75 12.95 -15.10 -1.15
C GLU A 75 13.76 -15.77 -2.27
N PHE A 76 13.92 -17.08 -2.21
CA PHE A 76 14.62 -17.87 -3.25
C PHE A 76 13.94 -17.79 -4.63
N PHE A 77 12.70 -17.32 -4.75
CA PHE A 77 12.10 -17.04 -6.06
C PHE A 77 12.79 -15.89 -6.81
N GLU A 78 13.65 -15.12 -6.14
CA GLU A 78 14.50 -14.15 -6.82
C GLU A 78 15.40 -14.76 -7.91
N CYS A 79 15.69 -16.04 -7.83
CA CYS A 79 16.38 -16.77 -8.91
C CYS A 79 15.60 -16.76 -10.25
N LEU A 80 14.30 -16.45 -10.21
CA LEU A 80 13.41 -16.38 -11.38
C LEU A 80 13.24 -14.96 -11.92
N ARG A 81 13.92 -13.97 -11.33
CA ARG A 81 13.84 -12.57 -11.76
C ARG A 81 14.18 -12.41 -13.24
N GLY A 82 13.32 -11.71 -13.97
CA GLY A 82 13.47 -11.48 -15.41
C GLY A 82 12.81 -12.50 -16.32
N LEU A 83 12.17 -13.53 -15.77
CA LEU A 83 11.34 -14.45 -16.53
C LEU A 83 9.88 -13.95 -16.55
N PRO A 84 9.27 -13.68 -17.71
CA PRO A 84 7.93 -13.10 -17.78
C PRO A 84 6.84 -13.93 -17.09
N GLU A 85 6.93 -15.24 -17.19
CA GLU A 85 6.00 -16.21 -16.60
C GLU A 85 6.04 -16.28 -15.06
N THR A 86 7.03 -15.65 -14.44
CA THR A 86 7.22 -15.67 -12.98
C THR A 86 6.99 -14.32 -12.33
N SER A 87 6.46 -13.35 -13.06
CA SER A 87 6.27 -11.97 -12.58
C SER A 87 5.35 -11.86 -11.34
N ALA A 88 4.45 -12.83 -11.13
CA ALA A 88 3.59 -12.90 -9.95
C ALA A 88 4.37 -13.16 -8.64
N PHE A 89 5.57 -13.74 -8.71
CA PHE A 89 6.39 -14.10 -7.55
C PHE A 89 7.49 -13.07 -7.25
N ILE A 90 7.62 -12.02 -8.06
CA ILE A 90 8.72 -11.06 -8.01
C ILE A 90 8.16 -9.65 -7.77
N PRO A 91 8.71 -8.86 -6.83
CA PRO A 91 9.87 -9.16 -5.99
C PRO A 91 9.51 -10.03 -4.79
N ALA A 92 10.19 -11.15 -4.58
CA ALA A 92 10.08 -12.00 -3.41
C ALA A 92 11.02 -11.55 -2.27
N GLN A 93 12.02 -10.73 -2.60
CA GLN A 93 12.97 -10.12 -1.68
C GLN A 93 13.42 -8.75 -2.21
N ARG A 94 13.65 -7.82 -1.30
CA ARG A 94 14.13 -6.45 -1.58
C ARG A 94 15.42 -6.17 -0.82
N ALA A 95 16.38 -5.52 -1.45
CA ALA A 95 17.63 -5.13 -0.79
C ALA A 95 17.39 -4.23 0.44
N GLN A 96 16.31 -3.43 0.42
CA GLN A 96 15.92 -2.48 1.46
C GLN A 96 14.95 -3.04 2.52
N GLU A 97 14.44 -4.26 2.42
CA GLU A 97 13.30 -4.71 3.23
C GLU A 97 13.53 -4.68 4.75
N ALA A 98 14.75 -4.93 5.22
CA ALA A 98 15.09 -4.79 6.64
C ALA A 98 14.94 -3.35 7.17
N LEU A 99 14.87 -2.36 6.30
CA LEU A 99 14.79 -0.94 6.63
C LEU A 99 13.37 -0.37 6.51
N THR A 100 12.38 -1.14 6.07
CA THR A 100 11.03 -0.67 5.78
C THR A 100 10.35 -0.01 6.98
N ALA A 101 10.55 -0.52 8.20
CA ALA A 101 9.99 0.07 9.41
C ALA A 101 10.42 1.53 9.62
N PHE A 102 11.67 1.86 9.30
CA PHE A 102 12.20 3.22 9.40
C PHE A 102 11.61 4.16 8.33
N ALA A 103 11.40 3.65 7.11
CA ALA A 103 10.72 4.40 6.05
C ALA A 103 9.28 4.72 6.42
N ILE A 104 8.55 3.78 7.05
CA ILE A 104 7.18 3.98 7.52
C ILE A 104 7.16 5.03 8.66
N ASP A 105 7.99 4.90 9.71
CA ASP A 105 8.06 5.89 10.80
C ASP A 105 8.37 7.29 10.26
N SER A 106 9.31 7.39 9.32
CA SER A 106 9.68 8.64 8.66
C SER A 106 8.55 9.23 7.82
N THR A 107 7.74 8.38 7.16
CA THR A 107 6.56 8.79 6.38
C THR A 107 5.45 9.32 7.30
N VAL A 108 5.14 8.61 8.39
CA VAL A 108 4.15 9.03 9.40
C VAL A 108 4.52 10.41 9.95
N ARG A 109 5.79 10.63 10.31
CA ARG A 109 6.29 11.95 10.76
C ARG A 109 6.17 13.04 9.70
N GLY A 110 6.26 12.68 8.43
CA GLY A 110 6.03 13.59 7.29
C GLY A 110 4.57 14.01 7.20
N ILE A 111 3.66 13.06 7.32
CA ILE A 111 2.21 13.27 7.26
C ILE A 111 1.73 14.19 8.40
N GLU A 112 2.21 14.01 9.63
CA GLU A 112 1.87 14.85 10.80
C GLU A 112 2.09 16.35 10.59
N ARG A 113 2.98 16.73 9.66
CA ARG A 113 3.35 18.12 9.39
C ARG A 113 2.84 18.64 8.04
N ALA A 114 2.18 17.76 7.29
CA ALA A 114 1.68 18.11 5.96
C ALA A 114 0.46 19.03 6.03
N GLN A 115 0.38 19.96 5.07
CA GLN A 115 -0.74 20.89 4.93
C GLN A 115 -1.12 21.02 3.45
N GLY A 116 -2.38 21.27 3.19
CA GLY A 116 -2.88 21.61 1.85
C GLY A 116 -2.25 22.91 1.35
N ARG A 117 -1.53 22.85 0.23
CA ARG A 117 -0.82 24.03 -0.29
C ARG A 117 -1.75 25.18 -0.65
N GLU A 118 -2.91 24.88 -1.21
CA GLU A 118 -3.88 25.87 -1.68
C GLU A 118 -4.83 26.36 -0.58
N THR A 119 -5.13 25.52 0.40
CA THR A 119 -6.12 25.79 1.44
C THR A 119 -5.50 26.05 2.81
N GLY A 120 -4.28 25.57 3.04
CA GLY A 120 -3.64 25.58 4.36
C GLY A 120 -4.24 24.54 5.32
N ALA A 121 -5.17 23.69 4.87
CA ALA A 121 -5.82 22.70 5.73
C ALA A 121 -4.83 21.65 6.22
N PRO A 122 -4.85 21.28 7.52
CA PRO A 122 -4.09 20.15 8.02
C PRO A 122 -4.65 18.85 7.44
N VAL A 123 -3.93 17.74 7.59
CA VAL A 123 -4.45 16.41 7.27
C VAL A 123 -5.48 16.01 8.34
N ASP A 124 -6.68 15.64 7.88
CA ASP A 124 -7.80 15.24 8.73
C ASP A 124 -7.83 13.73 8.99
N LEU A 125 -7.30 12.94 8.04
CA LEU A 125 -7.42 11.49 8.02
C LEU A 125 -6.25 10.84 7.30
N VAL A 126 -5.69 9.77 7.85
CA VAL A 126 -4.77 8.87 7.14
C VAL A 126 -5.54 7.64 6.67
N VAL A 127 -5.35 7.23 5.42
CA VAL A 127 -5.97 6.02 4.85
C VAL A 127 -4.85 5.07 4.41
N SER A 128 -4.74 3.93 5.08
CA SER A 128 -3.86 2.82 4.71
C SER A 128 -4.65 1.81 3.88
N THR A 129 -4.29 1.66 2.60
CA THR A 129 -5.08 0.82 1.68
C THR A 129 -4.58 -0.62 1.56
N GLY A 130 -4.09 -1.19 2.66
CA GLY A 130 -3.74 -2.61 2.76
C GLY A 130 -2.31 -2.92 2.36
N ASP A 131 -1.98 -4.21 2.45
CA ASP A 131 -0.61 -4.74 2.34
C ASP A 131 0.35 -3.97 3.25
N ALA A 132 -0.12 -3.72 4.48
CA ALA A 132 0.67 -3.07 5.51
C ALA A 132 1.76 -3.99 6.05
N ILE A 133 1.47 -5.30 6.10
CA ILE A 133 2.38 -6.39 6.47
C ILE A 133 2.71 -7.23 5.24
N ASP A 134 3.74 -8.09 5.32
CA ASP A 134 4.22 -8.81 4.15
C ASP A 134 3.77 -10.28 4.11
N ASN A 135 3.59 -10.92 5.25
CA ASN A 135 3.39 -12.37 5.30
C ASN A 135 2.29 -12.85 6.25
N ALA A 136 1.26 -12.05 6.45
CA ALA A 136 0.13 -12.34 7.33
C ALA A 136 0.54 -12.76 8.76
N GLN A 137 1.66 -12.26 9.29
CA GLN A 137 2.18 -12.64 10.60
C GLN A 137 1.76 -11.67 11.72
N TRP A 138 1.59 -12.21 12.92
CA TRP A 138 1.20 -11.42 14.08
C TRP A 138 2.26 -10.40 14.51
N ASN A 139 3.55 -10.76 14.50
CA ASN A 139 4.65 -9.82 14.82
C ASN A 139 4.70 -8.64 13.85
N GLU A 140 4.48 -8.88 12.55
CA GLU A 140 4.39 -7.83 11.53
C GLU A 140 3.19 -6.91 11.81
N LEU A 141 2.01 -7.50 12.12
CA LEU A 141 0.80 -6.73 12.43
C LEU A 141 0.97 -5.88 13.68
N VAL A 142 1.57 -6.40 14.75
CA VAL A 142 1.85 -5.63 15.97
C VAL A 142 2.80 -4.47 15.68
N ALA A 143 3.85 -4.71 14.90
CA ALA A 143 4.79 -3.66 14.51
C ALA A 143 4.13 -2.57 13.63
N TYR A 144 3.27 -2.95 12.68
CA TYR A 144 2.49 -2.01 11.89
C TYR A 144 1.58 -1.13 12.77
N LEU A 145 0.84 -1.75 13.68
CA LEU A 145 -0.03 -1.01 14.61
C LEU A 145 0.76 -0.06 15.51
N SER A 146 1.98 -0.46 15.94
CA SER A 146 2.89 0.40 16.69
C SER A 146 3.45 1.55 15.86
N LEU A 147 3.73 1.33 14.58
CA LEU A 147 4.22 2.38 13.68
C LEU A 147 3.18 3.49 13.47
N LEU A 148 1.90 3.14 13.37
CA LEU A 148 0.83 4.13 13.19
C LEU A 148 0.25 4.63 14.53
N GLY A 149 0.07 3.76 15.51
CA GLY A 149 -0.53 4.10 16.80
C GLY A 149 0.45 4.64 17.85
N GLY A 150 1.75 4.56 17.58
CA GLY A 150 2.82 4.80 18.55
C GLY A 150 3.12 3.57 19.40
N GLY A 151 4.37 3.36 19.75
CA GLY A 151 4.79 2.24 20.57
C GLY A 151 6.07 1.55 20.09
N GLU A 152 6.43 0.46 20.74
CA GLU A 152 7.62 -0.31 20.39
C GLU A 152 7.43 -1.07 19.07
N VAL A 153 8.45 -0.99 18.23
CA VAL A 153 8.58 -1.74 16.98
C VAL A 153 9.73 -2.71 17.13
N ALA A 154 9.42 -4.01 17.18
CA ALA A 154 10.37 -5.10 17.32
C ALA A 154 9.95 -6.24 16.38
N LEU A 155 10.64 -6.36 15.25
CA LEU A 155 10.31 -7.38 14.23
C LEU A 155 11.15 -8.64 14.38
N LEU A 156 12.40 -8.50 14.83
CA LEU A 156 13.35 -9.60 14.88
C LEU A 156 13.56 -10.08 16.32
N PRO A 157 13.51 -11.40 16.56
CA PRO A 157 13.76 -11.98 17.87
C PRO A 157 15.12 -11.54 18.45
N ALA A 158 15.13 -11.14 19.70
CA ALA A 158 16.33 -10.75 20.45
C ALA A 158 17.16 -9.62 19.77
N GLY A 159 16.58 -8.82 18.87
CA GLY A 159 17.27 -7.69 18.23
C GLY A 159 18.48 -8.12 17.37
N ARG A 160 18.45 -9.31 16.80
CA ARG A 160 19.51 -9.83 15.93
C ARG A 160 18.97 -10.13 14.55
N TYR A 161 19.68 -9.67 13.54
CA TYR A 161 19.36 -10.04 12.16
C TYR A 161 19.65 -11.54 11.92
N SER A 162 18.73 -12.19 11.26
CA SER A 162 18.87 -13.55 10.75
C SER A 162 18.06 -13.63 9.45
N GLY A 163 18.71 -13.84 8.32
CA GLY A 163 18.04 -13.88 7.03
C GLY A 163 19.03 -13.90 5.86
N VAL A 164 18.47 -13.89 4.65
CA VAL A 164 19.21 -14.14 3.39
C VAL A 164 20.28 -13.11 3.04
N GLN A 165 20.26 -11.92 3.64
CA GLN A 165 21.27 -10.88 3.40
C GLN A 165 22.50 -10.99 4.32
N GLN A 166 22.51 -11.96 5.24
CA GLN A 166 23.64 -12.22 6.12
C GLN A 166 24.81 -12.76 5.32
N GLY A 167 26.03 -12.29 5.62
CA GLY A 167 27.23 -12.66 4.87
C GLY A 167 27.51 -14.16 4.82
N GLY A 168 27.99 -14.65 3.68
CA GLY A 168 28.28 -16.08 3.43
C GLY A 168 27.14 -16.88 2.83
N GLY A 169 25.98 -16.26 2.60
CA GLY A 169 24.82 -16.86 1.95
C GLY A 169 24.87 -16.86 0.41
N SER A 170 23.71 -17.00 -0.22
CA SER A 170 23.58 -17.01 -1.68
C SER A 170 23.94 -15.67 -2.33
N GLU A 171 24.71 -15.70 -3.41
CA GLU A 171 25.04 -14.50 -4.21
C GLU A 171 23.82 -13.78 -4.83
N LEU A 172 22.63 -14.38 -4.76
CA LEU A 172 21.38 -13.79 -5.24
C LEU A 172 20.97 -12.52 -4.48
N TYR A 173 21.42 -12.37 -3.24
CA TYR A 173 21.02 -11.30 -2.35
C TYR A 173 22.15 -10.30 -2.14
N TRP A 174 21.78 -9.04 -1.94
CA TRP A 174 22.74 -8.03 -1.55
C TRP A 174 23.19 -8.23 -0.10
N HIS A 175 24.52 -8.29 0.11
CA HIS A 175 25.14 -8.45 1.42
C HIS A 175 25.77 -7.12 1.88
N PRO A 176 25.12 -6.35 2.77
CA PRO A 176 25.65 -5.04 3.18
C PRO A 176 26.99 -5.12 3.91
N ASP A 177 27.26 -6.17 4.68
CA ASP A 177 28.55 -6.34 5.38
C ASP A 177 29.73 -6.64 4.43
N GLY A 178 29.46 -6.87 3.18
CA GLY A 178 30.44 -7.23 2.18
C GLY A 178 30.31 -8.68 1.73
N GLY A 179 30.91 -8.99 0.60
CA GLY A 179 30.82 -10.31 -0.03
C GLY A 179 30.76 -10.22 -1.53
N ASP A 180 30.70 -11.37 -2.17
CA ASP A 180 30.58 -11.47 -3.61
C ASP A 180 29.12 -11.79 -3.97
N ASP A 181 28.38 -10.75 -4.34
CA ASP A 181 26.97 -10.85 -4.74
C ASP A 181 26.70 -10.18 -6.09
N ILE A 182 25.60 -10.58 -6.73
CA ILE A 182 25.22 -10.08 -8.07
C ILE A 182 24.85 -8.59 -8.07
N TRP A 183 24.41 -8.02 -6.95
CA TRP A 183 24.03 -6.62 -6.81
C TRP A 183 25.26 -5.73 -6.83
N ARG A 184 26.30 -6.14 -6.12
CA ARG A 184 27.57 -5.42 -6.07
C ARG A 184 28.34 -5.54 -7.37
N ARG A 185 28.59 -6.78 -7.85
CA ARG A 185 29.29 -7.01 -9.12
C ARG A 185 28.55 -6.40 -10.30
N GLY A 186 27.23 -6.64 -10.38
CA GLY A 186 26.42 -6.25 -11.51
C GLY A 186 26.03 -4.78 -11.51
N LEU A 187 25.73 -4.20 -10.37
CA LEU A 187 25.07 -2.90 -10.25
C LEU A 187 25.85 -1.87 -9.42
N GLY A 188 26.93 -2.29 -8.74
CA GLY A 188 27.75 -1.39 -7.93
C GLY A 188 27.12 -0.99 -6.60
N PHE A 189 26.29 -1.84 -6.01
CA PHE A 189 25.71 -1.61 -4.68
C PHE A 189 26.80 -1.43 -3.63
N PRO A 190 26.66 -0.47 -2.69
CA PRO A 190 27.67 -0.16 -1.69
C PRO A 190 27.72 -1.22 -0.58
N SER A 191 28.73 -1.09 0.29
CA SER A 191 28.82 -1.82 1.57
C SER A 191 28.43 -0.89 2.71
N TYR A 192 27.74 -1.46 3.69
CA TYR A 192 27.39 -0.80 4.95
C TYR A 192 27.58 -1.80 6.10
N PRO A 193 28.84 -2.09 6.51
CA PRO A 193 29.12 -3.05 7.58
C PRO A 193 28.39 -2.68 8.88
N GLY A 194 27.68 -3.66 9.49
CA GLY A 194 26.87 -3.45 10.68
C GLY A 194 25.43 -2.96 10.43
N LEU A 195 25.04 -2.73 9.16
CA LEU A 195 23.69 -2.25 8.82
C LEU A 195 22.59 -3.19 9.31
N LEU A 196 22.76 -4.50 9.09
CA LEU A 196 21.74 -5.49 9.45
C LEU A 196 21.57 -5.59 10.98
N GLU A 197 22.66 -5.45 11.73
CA GLU A 197 22.62 -5.40 13.19
C GLU A 197 21.86 -4.16 13.66
N GLN A 198 22.17 -2.99 13.12
CA GLN A 198 21.48 -1.73 13.45
C GLN A 198 19.99 -1.79 13.06
N ALA A 199 19.66 -2.35 11.89
CA ALA A 199 18.28 -2.50 11.43
C ALA A 199 17.45 -3.48 12.30
N ALA A 200 18.12 -4.41 12.99
CA ALA A 200 17.47 -5.39 13.85
C ALA A 200 17.06 -4.85 15.23
N HIS A 201 17.59 -3.71 15.65
CA HIS A 201 17.26 -3.13 16.95
C HIS A 201 15.81 -2.63 17.00
N SER A 202 15.15 -2.88 18.12
CA SER A 202 13.83 -2.31 18.38
C SER A 202 13.92 -0.79 18.61
N PHE A 203 12.84 -0.10 18.29
CA PHE A 203 12.73 1.34 18.56
C PHE A 203 11.29 1.73 18.92
N VAL A 204 11.13 2.91 19.50
CA VAL A 204 9.80 3.46 19.80
C VAL A 204 9.39 4.40 18.66
N ALA A 205 8.33 4.02 17.94
CA ALA A 205 7.69 4.86 16.93
C ALA A 205 6.85 5.96 17.60
N ALA A 206 6.82 7.14 16.99
CA ALA A 206 6.00 8.25 17.49
C ALA A 206 4.50 8.02 17.23
N GLY A 207 4.16 7.31 16.16
CA GLY A 207 2.79 7.17 15.67
C GLY A 207 2.22 8.46 15.11
N THR A 208 0.93 8.42 14.77
CA THR A 208 0.18 9.60 14.32
C THR A 208 -0.90 10.01 15.33
N THR A 209 -1.11 11.32 15.49
CA THR A 209 -2.24 11.88 16.26
C THR A 209 -3.48 12.07 15.37
N ILE A 210 -3.31 11.99 14.06
CA ILE A 210 -4.37 12.09 13.07
C ILE A 210 -5.19 10.79 13.08
N PRO A 211 -6.53 10.84 13.01
CA PRO A 211 -7.34 9.65 12.78
C PRO A 211 -6.87 8.86 11.58
N TRP A 212 -6.86 7.52 11.66
CA TRP A 212 -6.46 6.67 10.55
C TRP A 212 -7.35 5.45 10.35
N LEU A 213 -7.49 5.03 9.11
CA LEU A 213 -8.27 3.87 8.69
C LEU A 213 -7.34 2.84 8.03
N SER A 214 -7.68 1.55 8.20
CA SER A 214 -6.93 0.45 7.62
C SER A 214 -7.81 -0.40 6.71
N CYS A 215 -7.35 -0.69 5.48
CA CYS A 215 -7.93 -1.70 4.61
C CYS A 215 -7.24 -3.05 4.82
N PHE A 216 -7.90 -4.11 4.44
CA PHE A 216 -7.37 -5.46 4.38
C PHE A 216 -6.91 -5.76 2.96
N GLY A 217 -5.62 -6.07 2.77
CA GLY A 217 -5.04 -6.47 1.48
C GLY A 217 -4.83 -7.98 1.38
N ASN A 218 -4.17 -8.44 0.32
CA ASN A 218 -3.88 -9.86 0.15
C ASN A 218 -2.76 -10.34 1.09
N HIS A 219 -1.76 -9.50 1.40
CA HIS A 219 -0.68 -9.83 2.33
C HIS A 219 -1.14 -9.91 3.80
N GLU A 220 -2.28 -9.35 4.16
CA GLU A 220 -2.88 -9.50 5.49
C GLU A 220 -3.46 -10.89 5.74
N GLY A 221 -3.77 -11.67 4.71
CA GLY A 221 -4.46 -12.95 4.85
C GLY A 221 -3.81 -14.15 4.18
N LEU A 222 -2.86 -13.92 3.27
CA LEU A 222 -2.18 -14.94 2.48
C LEU A 222 -0.67 -14.90 2.74
N ALA A 223 -0.02 -16.07 2.65
CA ALA A 223 1.44 -16.18 2.69
C ALA A 223 2.05 -15.40 1.52
N LEU A 224 2.86 -14.40 1.79
CA LEU A 224 3.39 -13.43 0.82
C LEU A 224 2.33 -12.91 -0.17
N GLY A 225 1.10 -12.74 0.31
CA GLY A 225 -0.01 -12.24 -0.48
C GLY A 225 -0.56 -13.18 -1.56
N GLU A 226 -0.04 -14.40 -1.68
CA GLU A 226 -0.33 -15.33 -2.78
C GLU A 226 -0.99 -16.62 -2.32
N SER A 227 -0.49 -17.23 -1.27
CA SER A 227 -0.77 -18.62 -0.94
C SER A 227 -1.66 -18.78 0.28
N VAL A 228 -2.60 -19.73 0.23
CA VAL A 228 -3.42 -20.09 1.38
C VAL A 228 -2.53 -20.65 2.51
N PRO A 229 -2.56 -20.09 3.72
CA PRO A 229 -1.75 -20.59 4.82
C PRO A 229 -2.26 -21.94 5.34
N THR A 230 -1.75 -23.05 4.79
CA THR A 230 -2.10 -24.42 5.22
C THR A 230 -1.64 -24.71 6.65
N ALA A 231 -2.11 -25.80 7.26
CA ALA A 231 -1.66 -26.21 8.58
C ALA A 231 -0.15 -26.51 8.60
N ALA A 232 0.40 -27.09 7.53
CA ALA A 232 1.82 -27.34 7.38
C ALA A 232 2.63 -26.04 7.27
N TYR A 233 2.17 -25.09 6.46
CA TYR A 233 2.77 -23.76 6.35
C TYR A 233 2.79 -23.03 7.72
N ARG A 234 1.66 -23.04 8.44
CA ARG A 234 1.54 -22.43 9.79
C ARG A 234 2.54 -23.02 10.79
N ALA A 235 2.87 -24.31 10.68
CA ALA A 235 3.89 -24.93 11.51
C ALA A 235 5.32 -24.51 11.11
N ILE A 236 5.59 -24.36 9.80
CA ILE A 236 6.89 -23.93 9.28
C ILE A 236 7.25 -22.53 9.78
N VAL A 237 6.33 -21.58 9.73
CA VAL A 237 6.61 -20.16 10.08
C VAL A 237 7.03 -19.96 11.54
N LEU A 238 6.61 -20.85 12.45
CA LEU A 238 6.97 -20.82 13.87
C LEU A 238 8.34 -21.45 14.14
N GLY A 239 8.87 -22.20 13.18
CA GLY A 239 10.07 -23.01 13.31
C GLY A 239 11.37 -22.23 13.21
N SER A 240 12.46 -22.99 13.16
CA SER A 240 13.83 -22.46 13.07
C SER A 240 14.54 -22.81 11.76
N SER A 241 13.86 -23.39 10.79
CA SER A 241 14.44 -23.81 9.51
C SER A 241 13.90 -22.93 8.38
N LYS A 242 14.72 -21.98 7.89
CA LYS A 242 14.40 -21.06 6.82
C LYS A 242 14.95 -21.56 5.50
N ALA A 243 14.08 -21.88 4.55
CA ALA A 243 14.50 -22.27 3.20
C ALA A 243 15.18 -21.10 2.49
N VAL A 244 16.34 -21.33 1.89
CA VAL A 244 17.13 -20.32 1.15
C VAL A 244 17.28 -20.66 -0.33
N LEU A 245 16.89 -21.86 -0.74
CA LEU A 245 16.86 -22.33 -2.13
C LEU A 245 15.62 -23.20 -2.37
N LEU A 246 15.19 -23.29 -3.63
CA LEU A 246 14.15 -24.24 -4.05
C LEU A 246 14.58 -25.70 -3.77
N PRO A 247 13.62 -26.60 -3.50
CA PRO A 247 13.90 -28.04 -3.45
C PRO A 247 14.52 -28.52 -4.76
N ALA A 248 15.50 -29.44 -4.67
CA ALA A 248 16.18 -30.00 -5.83
C ALA A 248 15.19 -30.64 -6.82
N GLY A 249 15.25 -30.21 -8.09
CA GLY A 249 14.38 -30.72 -9.15
C GLY A 249 12.96 -30.13 -9.17
N LEU A 250 12.64 -29.21 -8.28
CA LEU A 250 11.36 -28.50 -8.31
C LEU A 250 11.48 -27.25 -9.17
N ASP A 251 10.73 -27.20 -10.28
CA ASP A 251 10.56 -26.01 -11.11
C ASP A 251 9.17 -25.40 -10.76
N PRO A 252 9.10 -24.15 -10.25
CA PRO A 252 7.83 -23.54 -9.88
C PRO A 252 7.00 -23.08 -11.09
N ARG A 253 7.59 -22.98 -12.30
CA ARG A 253 6.88 -22.54 -13.51
C ARG A 253 5.78 -23.51 -13.89
N GLY A 254 4.58 -22.99 -14.10
CA GLY A 254 3.38 -23.80 -14.40
C GLY A 254 2.81 -24.55 -13.20
N ARG A 255 3.26 -24.22 -11.98
CA ARG A 255 2.77 -24.81 -10.71
C ARG A 255 2.15 -23.78 -9.78
N GLU A 256 1.62 -22.70 -10.33
CA GLU A 256 1.03 -21.59 -9.59
C GLU A 256 -0.12 -22.06 -8.69
N GLU A 257 -1.01 -22.92 -9.21
CA GLU A 257 -2.12 -23.47 -8.41
C GLU A 257 -1.64 -24.33 -7.24
N GLU A 258 -0.51 -25.00 -7.40
CA GLU A 258 0.09 -25.77 -6.31
C GLU A 258 0.76 -24.86 -5.27
N LEU A 259 1.42 -23.78 -5.71
CA LEU A 259 1.95 -22.76 -4.81
C LEU A 259 0.83 -22.11 -4.01
N PHE A 260 -0.28 -21.72 -4.66
CA PHE A 260 -1.39 -21.08 -3.95
C PHE A 260 -2.06 -21.97 -2.92
N SER A 261 -2.14 -23.29 -3.16
CA SER A 261 -2.87 -24.24 -2.31
C SER A 261 -1.97 -25.07 -1.37
N ARG A 262 -0.68 -25.20 -1.67
CA ARG A 262 0.28 -26.05 -0.94
C ARG A 262 1.68 -25.42 -0.86
N PRO A 263 1.80 -24.20 -0.31
CA PRO A 263 3.05 -23.44 -0.29
C PRO A 263 4.20 -24.16 0.42
N GLU A 264 3.89 -25.03 1.38
CA GLU A 264 4.90 -25.81 2.12
C GLU A 264 5.79 -26.69 1.25
N LEU A 265 5.34 -27.08 0.08
CA LEU A 265 6.14 -27.89 -0.85
C LEU A 265 7.36 -27.14 -1.38
N PHE A 266 7.24 -25.84 -1.54
CA PHE A 266 8.30 -24.98 -2.05
C PHE A 266 9.31 -24.61 -0.96
N LEU A 267 8.93 -24.71 0.32
CA LEU A 267 9.77 -24.43 1.48
C LEU A 267 10.59 -25.64 1.96
N ALA A 268 10.51 -26.79 1.29
CA ALA A 268 11.23 -28.01 1.65
C ALA A 268 12.67 -28.08 1.05
N GLY A 269 13.23 -26.95 0.62
CA GLY A 269 14.57 -26.85 0.04
C GLY A 269 15.69 -26.77 1.09
N PRO A 270 16.94 -26.57 0.64
CA PRO A 270 18.06 -26.26 1.52
C PRO A 270 17.72 -25.07 2.42
N ALA A 271 18.06 -25.18 3.70
CA ALA A 271 17.65 -24.23 4.71
C ALA A 271 18.80 -23.79 5.62
N GLU A 272 18.67 -22.61 6.20
CA GLU A 272 19.52 -22.06 7.26
C GLU A 272 18.77 -22.04 8.59
N GLU A 273 19.53 -22.02 9.69
CA GLU A 273 18.95 -21.93 11.03
C GLU A 273 18.63 -20.47 11.37
N VAL A 274 17.41 -20.22 11.82
CA VAL A 274 16.93 -18.95 12.36
C VAL A 274 16.35 -19.17 13.76
N ALA A 275 16.14 -18.10 14.53
CA ALA A 275 15.45 -18.23 15.81
C ALA A 275 13.97 -18.59 15.57
N ALA A 276 13.48 -19.63 16.26
CA ALA A 276 12.05 -19.94 16.30
C ALA A 276 11.30 -18.83 17.05
N ASP A 277 10.09 -18.47 16.59
CA ASP A 277 9.30 -17.41 17.21
C ASP A 277 7.79 -17.67 17.09
N GLU A 278 7.12 -17.85 18.22
CA GLU A 278 5.66 -18.01 18.29
C GLU A 278 4.90 -16.73 17.83
N ALA A 279 5.53 -15.57 17.86
CA ALA A 279 4.94 -14.34 17.38
C ALA A 279 4.78 -14.28 15.84
N ARG A 280 5.39 -15.20 15.11
CA ARG A 280 5.19 -15.41 13.66
C ARG A 280 3.89 -16.11 13.30
N ARG A 281 3.04 -16.46 14.30
CA ARG A 281 1.76 -17.10 14.00
C ARG A 281 0.99 -16.33 12.94
N ILE A 282 0.43 -17.06 11.98
CA ILE A 282 -0.35 -16.48 10.90
C ILE A 282 -1.69 -15.98 11.43
N VAL A 283 -2.03 -14.75 11.10
CA VAL A 283 -3.31 -14.10 11.41
C VAL A 283 -4.31 -14.30 10.26
N GLY A 284 -5.60 -14.27 10.59
CA GLY A 284 -6.68 -14.22 9.62
C GLY A 284 -7.45 -12.90 9.75
N ARG A 285 -8.49 -12.74 8.91
CA ARG A 285 -9.33 -11.54 8.89
C ARG A 285 -9.89 -11.17 10.28
N ARG A 286 -10.40 -12.16 11.02
CA ARG A 286 -10.92 -11.96 12.37
C ARG A 286 -9.87 -11.44 13.35
N GLU A 287 -8.65 -11.99 13.32
CA GLU A 287 -7.56 -11.59 14.21
C GLU A 287 -7.01 -10.22 13.83
N PHE A 288 -6.96 -9.90 12.54
CA PHE A 288 -6.61 -8.57 12.04
C PHE A 288 -7.57 -7.51 12.60
N VAL A 289 -8.88 -7.72 12.49
CA VAL A 289 -9.91 -6.83 13.05
C VAL A 289 -9.78 -6.73 14.56
N ALA A 290 -9.58 -7.87 15.27
CA ALA A 290 -9.43 -7.87 16.72
C ALA A 290 -8.20 -7.07 17.18
N ALA A 291 -7.09 -7.16 16.46
CA ALA A 291 -5.87 -6.41 16.75
C ALA A 291 -6.09 -4.90 16.60
N HIS A 292 -6.79 -4.46 15.55
CA HIS A 292 -7.15 -3.05 15.37
C HIS A 292 -8.09 -2.53 16.46
N LEU A 293 -9.07 -3.33 16.89
CA LEU A 293 -9.96 -2.96 17.99
C LEU A 293 -9.24 -2.81 19.35
N ALA A 294 -8.14 -3.54 19.53
CA ALA A 294 -7.32 -3.48 20.74
C ALA A 294 -6.23 -2.41 20.70
N ALA A 295 -5.83 -1.96 19.51
CA ALA A 295 -4.75 -1.01 19.32
C ALA A 295 -5.19 0.42 19.70
N PRO A 296 -4.27 1.25 20.26
CA PRO A 296 -4.54 2.66 20.53
C PRO A 296 -4.67 3.46 19.23
N GLY A 297 -5.41 4.57 19.29
CA GLY A 297 -5.54 5.51 18.19
C GLY A 297 -6.97 5.95 17.93
N ARG A 298 -7.19 6.70 16.85
CA ARG A 298 -8.50 7.24 16.46
C ARG A 298 -8.78 6.96 14.99
N PRO A 299 -10.05 6.66 14.61
CA PRO A 299 -11.13 6.24 15.52
C PRO A 299 -10.76 4.94 16.24
N ALA A 300 -11.42 4.65 17.36
CA ALA A 300 -11.23 3.35 18.03
C ALA A 300 -11.51 2.22 17.03
N GLY A 301 -10.60 1.25 16.93
CA GLY A 301 -10.66 0.17 15.94
C GLY A 301 -10.28 0.56 14.52
N HIS A 302 -9.83 1.81 14.28
CA HIS A 302 -9.35 2.29 12.98
C HIS A 302 -10.33 2.07 11.81
N GLY A 303 -11.63 2.20 12.12
CA GLY A 303 -12.75 1.95 11.23
C GLY A 303 -13.48 0.63 11.47
N PHE A 304 -12.80 -0.38 12.01
CA PHE A 304 -13.44 -1.64 12.37
C PHE A 304 -14.29 -1.53 13.63
N SER A 305 -15.31 -2.39 13.72
CA SER A 305 -16.27 -2.46 14.80
C SER A 305 -16.40 -3.87 15.37
N LEU A 306 -17.10 -4.01 16.49
CA LEU A 306 -17.46 -5.34 17.04
C LEU A 306 -18.34 -6.14 16.08
N GLU A 307 -19.09 -5.48 15.21
CA GLU A 307 -19.88 -6.15 14.16
C GLU A 307 -18.96 -6.80 13.12
N ASN A 308 -17.90 -6.10 12.69
CA ASN A 308 -16.88 -6.67 11.79
C ASN A 308 -16.21 -7.89 12.43
N LEU A 309 -15.88 -7.82 13.73
CA LEU A 309 -15.32 -8.94 14.46
C LEU A 309 -16.27 -10.14 14.52
N ALA A 310 -17.55 -9.91 14.77
CA ALA A 310 -18.57 -10.94 14.88
C ALA A 310 -18.89 -11.60 13.54
N SER A 311 -18.94 -10.81 12.45
CA SER A 311 -19.24 -11.26 11.08
C SER A 311 -18.03 -11.70 10.27
N GLU A 312 -16.81 -11.55 10.82
CA GLU A 312 -15.53 -11.82 10.17
C GLU A 312 -15.37 -11.06 8.84
N THR A 313 -15.79 -9.77 8.84
CA THR A 313 -15.70 -8.88 7.69
C THR A 313 -14.67 -7.78 7.92
N ALA A 314 -14.04 -7.30 6.84
CA ALA A 314 -13.07 -6.20 6.89
C ALA A 314 -13.49 -5.01 6.00
N TYR A 315 -14.78 -4.77 5.85
CA TYR A 315 -15.34 -3.61 5.15
C TYR A 315 -16.25 -2.82 6.08
N PHE A 316 -16.25 -1.49 5.96
CA PHE A 316 -16.97 -0.59 6.87
C PHE A 316 -17.17 0.78 6.23
N THR A 317 -17.92 1.66 6.92
CA THR A 317 -18.02 3.07 6.60
C THR A 317 -17.47 3.93 7.73
N TYR A 318 -16.93 5.11 7.36
CA TYR A 318 -16.49 6.13 8.30
C TYR A 318 -16.92 7.51 7.79
N ASP A 319 -17.54 8.30 8.66
CA ASP A 319 -18.00 9.65 8.35
C ASP A 319 -17.07 10.68 9.05
N PRO A 320 -16.00 11.17 8.38
CA PRO A 320 -15.10 12.16 8.96
C PRO A 320 -15.81 13.50 9.23
N ASN A 321 -16.84 13.80 8.47
CA ASN A 321 -17.69 14.96 8.64
C ASN A 321 -19.08 14.73 7.99
N PRO A 322 -20.07 15.63 8.18
CA PRO A 322 -21.42 15.42 7.65
C PRO A 322 -21.52 15.36 6.11
N LEU A 323 -20.55 15.94 5.38
CA LEU A 323 -20.58 16.02 3.91
C LEU A 323 -19.88 14.88 3.21
N VAL A 324 -19.00 14.14 3.89
CA VAL A 324 -18.18 13.09 3.27
C VAL A 324 -18.33 11.79 4.01
N ARG A 325 -18.53 10.70 3.27
CA ARG A 325 -18.43 9.31 3.75
C ARG A 325 -17.26 8.61 3.08
N VAL A 326 -16.43 7.96 3.87
CA VAL A 326 -15.42 7.00 3.40
C VAL A 326 -16.03 5.60 3.50
N ILE A 327 -16.02 4.85 2.39
CA ILE A 327 -16.43 3.45 2.32
C ILE A 327 -15.18 2.62 2.08
N VAL A 328 -14.82 1.79 3.05
CA VAL A 328 -13.68 0.87 2.95
C VAL A 328 -14.19 -0.50 2.51
N LEU A 329 -13.55 -1.08 1.48
CA LEU A 329 -13.87 -2.39 0.93
C LEU A 329 -12.76 -3.39 1.23
N ASP A 330 -13.14 -4.62 1.52
CA ASP A 330 -12.26 -5.79 1.55
C ASP A 330 -12.28 -6.45 0.17
N THR A 331 -11.19 -6.31 -0.55
CA THR A 331 -11.06 -6.83 -1.91
C THR A 331 -10.16 -8.06 -2.01
N ALA A 332 -9.62 -8.56 -0.89
CA ALA A 332 -8.84 -9.79 -0.88
C ALA A 332 -9.71 -11.02 -1.15
N ASN A 333 -9.17 -11.98 -1.89
CA ASN A 333 -9.76 -13.30 -2.05
C ASN A 333 -8.85 -14.33 -1.36
N LEU A 334 -9.28 -14.81 -0.19
CA LEU A 334 -8.49 -15.72 0.64
C LEU A 334 -8.38 -17.16 0.08
N ASP A 335 -8.91 -17.41 -1.10
CA ASP A 335 -8.70 -18.66 -1.83
C ASP A 335 -7.33 -18.71 -2.56
N GLY A 336 -6.48 -17.72 -2.37
CA GLY A 336 -5.13 -17.62 -2.95
C GLY A 336 -5.08 -16.86 -4.27
N ALA A 337 -3.88 -16.50 -4.67
CA ALA A 337 -3.47 -15.53 -5.70
C ALA A 337 -3.71 -14.07 -5.30
N HIS A 338 -2.81 -13.20 -5.77
CA HIS A 338 -2.74 -11.79 -5.35
C HIS A 338 -3.91 -10.92 -5.83
N ALA A 339 -4.52 -11.23 -6.97
CA ALA A 339 -5.57 -10.40 -7.53
C ALA A 339 -6.85 -10.44 -6.68
N GLY A 340 -7.58 -9.32 -6.68
CA GLY A 340 -8.75 -9.11 -5.85
C GLY A 340 -10.08 -9.47 -6.49
N SER A 341 -11.13 -9.40 -5.67
CA SER A 341 -12.57 -9.44 -6.04
C SER A 341 -13.39 -9.03 -4.82
N ILE A 342 -14.70 -8.87 -4.96
CA ILE A 342 -15.59 -8.67 -3.80
C ILE A 342 -16.67 -9.76 -3.73
N GLY A 343 -17.08 -10.12 -2.51
CA GLY A 343 -18.10 -11.11 -2.29
C GLY A 343 -19.52 -10.56 -2.48
N ALA A 344 -20.49 -11.47 -2.61
CA ALA A 344 -21.88 -11.12 -2.85
C ALA A 344 -22.51 -10.29 -1.73
N ARG A 345 -22.20 -10.63 -0.47
CA ARG A 345 -22.69 -9.87 0.70
C ARG A 345 -22.14 -8.46 0.70
N GLN A 346 -20.84 -8.33 0.43
CA GLN A 346 -20.19 -7.03 0.39
C GLN A 346 -20.69 -6.15 -0.77
N LEU A 347 -20.92 -6.72 -1.98
CA LEU A 347 -21.47 -5.96 -3.10
C LEU A 347 -22.88 -5.42 -2.81
N ALA A 348 -23.74 -6.25 -2.19
CA ALA A 348 -25.07 -5.83 -1.78
C ALA A 348 -25.02 -4.74 -0.69
N TRP A 349 -24.11 -4.89 0.29
CA TRP A 349 -23.87 -3.89 1.33
C TRP A 349 -23.35 -2.57 0.74
N LEU A 350 -22.39 -2.62 -0.20
CA LEU A 350 -21.88 -1.44 -0.88
C LEU A 350 -23.01 -0.65 -1.56
N GLU A 351 -23.88 -1.33 -2.31
CA GLU A 351 -25.02 -0.70 -2.97
C GLU A 351 -25.97 -0.04 -1.96
N GLU A 352 -26.21 -0.66 -0.81
CA GLU A 352 -27.03 -0.11 0.27
C GLU A 352 -26.37 1.17 0.86
N GLN A 353 -25.07 1.14 1.12
CA GLN A 353 -24.35 2.32 1.62
C GLN A 353 -24.40 3.48 0.63
N LEU A 354 -24.22 3.22 -0.65
CA LEU A 354 -24.31 4.24 -1.71
C LEU A 354 -25.71 4.84 -1.79
N ARG A 355 -26.76 4.02 -1.69
CA ARG A 355 -28.17 4.48 -1.65
C ARG A 355 -28.48 5.35 -0.42
N SER A 356 -27.83 5.07 0.71
CA SER A 356 -28.02 5.86 1.93
C SER A 356 -27.38 7.25 1.89
N CYS A 357 -26.44 7.47 0.95
CA CYS A 357 -25.62 8.68 0.83
C CYS A 357 -26.07 9.63 -0.28
N HIS A 358 -27.12 9.31 -1.03
CA HIS A 358 -27.53 10.18 -2.14
C HIS A 358 -29.02 10.12 -2.41
N SER A 359 -29.61 11.29 -2.65
CA SER A 359 -31.03 11.45 -2.95
C SER A 359 -31.41 11.06 -4.39
N ARG A 360 -30.42 10.90 -5.30
CA ARG A 360 -30.64 10.60 -6.73
C ARG A 360 -29.62 9.62 -7.27
N TRP A 361 -30.08 8.52 -7.87
CA TRP A 361 -29.22 7.53 -8.52
C TRP A 361 -29.94 6.82 -9.67
N LEU A 362 -29.28 5.93 -10.37
CA LEU A 362 -29.90 5.03 -11.35
C LEU A 362 -30.14 3.65 -10.73
N SER A 363 -31.34 3.11 -10.94
CA SER A 363 -31.61 1.69 -10.66
C SER A 363 -30.82 0.78 -11.62
N PRO A 364 -30.70 -0.54 -11.33
CA PRO A 364 -29.98 -1.47 -12.20
C PRO A 364 -30.47 -1.48 -13.66
N ASP A 365 -31.78 -1.24 -13.89
CA ASP A 365 -32.39 -1.14 -15.22
C ASP A 365 -32.23 0.26 -15.87
N GLY A 366 -31.44 1.16 -15.25
CA GLY A 366 -31.09 2.49 -15.79
C GLY A 366 -32.15 3.58 -15.56
N ARG A 367 -33.19 3.34 -14.76
CA ARG A 367 -34.20 4.35 -14.43
C ARG A 367 -33.70 5.30 -13.36
N ALA A 368 -33.99 6.59 -13.51
CA ALA A 368 -33.70 7.56 -12.47
C ALA A 368 -34.56 7.33 -11.23
N VAL A 369 -33.93 7.24 -10.09
CA VAL A 369 -34.56 7.13 -8.77
C VAL A 369 -34.29 8.42 -8.01
N ALA A 370 -35.32 8.99 -7.40
CA ALA A 370 -35.20 10.12 -6.48
C ALA A 370 -35.87 9.76 -5.16
N ARG A 371 -35.15 9.98 -4.06
CA ARG A 371 -35.61 9.70 -2.69
C ARG A 371 -35.17 10.84 -1.78
N GLY A 372 -35.97 11.20 -0.80
CA GLY A 372 -35.52 12.11 0.26
C GLY A 372 -34.39 11.50 1.08
N GLY A 373 -33.41 12.30 1.46
CA GLY A 373 -32.27 11.86 2.27
C GLY A 373 -31.17 12.92 2.28
N GLU A 374 -30.13 12.66 3.04
CA GLU A 374 -28.92 13.50 3.07
C GLU A 374 -28.00 13.10 1.93
N ASP A 375 -27.50 14.11 1.23
CA ASP A 375 -26.51 13.92 0.17
C ASP A 375 -25.09 14.05 0.76
N ARG A 376 -24.24 13.06 0.49
CA ARG A 376 -22.84 13.05 0.91
C ARG A 376 -21.95 12.68 -0.27
N LEU A 377 -20.78 13.26 -0.32
CA LEU A 377 -19.69 12.82 -1.20
C LEU A 377 -19.17 11.48 -0.68
N VAL A 378 -18.87 10.56 -1.58
CA VAL A 378 -18.33 9.25 -1.24
C VAL A 378 -16.91 9.12 -1.73
N VAL A 379 -16.03 8.77 -0.81
CA VAL A 379 -14.66 8.31 -1.07
C VAL A 379 -14.63 6.81 -0.86
N LEU A 380 -14.20 6.05 -1.86
CA LEU A 380 -13.92 4.63 -1.71
C LEU A 380 -12.46 4.43 -1.31
N ALA A 381 -12.19 3.42 -0.50
CA ALA A 381 -10.85 2.94 -0.21
C ALA A 381 -10.82 1.41 -0.21
N SER A 382 -9.84 0.82 -0.84
CA SER A 382 -9.62 -0.63 -0.85
C SER A 382 -8.19 -0.93 -1.23
N HIS A 383 -7.75 -2.16 -1.05
CA HIS A 383 -6.42 -2.55 -1.52
C HIS A 383 -6.37 -2.64 -3.05
N HIS A 384 -7.25 -3.41 -3.67
CA HIS A 384 -7.29 -3.58 -5.12
C HIS A 384 -8.21 -2.54 -5.77
N GLY A 385 -7.72 -1.90 -6.84
CA GLY A 385 -8.53 -1.09 -7.74
C GLY A 385 -9.20 -1.93 -8.85
N LEU A 386 -10.02 -1.30 -9.71
CA LEU A 386 -10.80 -2.00 -10.74
C LEU A 386 -9.95 -2.89 -11.65
N ALA A 387 -8.75 -2.45 -12.03
CA ALA A 387 -7.89 -3.22 -12.91
C ALA A 387 -7.46 -4.57 -12.30
N SER A 388 -7.36 -4.63 -10.98
CA SER A 388 -6.91 -5.79 -10.21
C SER A 388 -8.05 -6.67 -9.68
N LEU A 389 -9.33 -6.31 -9.89
CA LEU A 389 -10.48 -7.13 -9.50
C LEU A 389 -10.73 -8.24 -10.55
N THR A 390 -9.89 -9.26 -10.56
CA THR A 390 -9.89 -10.33 -11.56
C THR A 390 -9.92 -11.75 -10.99
N ASN A 391 -9.71 -11.90 -9.67
CA ASN A 391 -9.67 -13.20 -9.02
C ASN A 391 -11.06 -13.68 -8.55
N LEU A 392 -11.80 -14.31 -9.46
CA LEU A 392 -13.13 -14.90 -9.15
C LEU A 392 -13.05 -16.36 -8.71
N ALA A 393 -11.84 -16.88 -8.54
CA ALA A 393 -11.61 -18.29 -8.25
C ALA A 393 -12.18 -18.70 -6.89
N ALA A 394 -12.75 -19.90 -6.85
CA ALA A 394 -13.07 -20.66 -5.65
C ALA A 394 -12.24 -21.94 -5.70
N ARG A 395 -11.15 -22.00 -4.92
CA ARG A 395 -10.22 -23.13 -4.96
C ARG A 395 -10.61 -24.23 -3.99
N PRO A 396 -10.30 -25.50 -4.29
CA PRO A 396 -10.41 -26.58 -3.31
C PRO A 396 -9.57 -26.27 -2.06
N GLY A 397 -10.17 -26.38 -0.90
CA GLY A 397 -9.50 -26.02 0.37
C GLY A 397 -9.41 -24.52 0.65
N GLY A 398 -9.96 -23.68 -0.21
CA GLY A 398 -10.04 -22.24 -0.01
C GLY A 398 -10.87 -21.85 1.22
N ILE A 399 -10.53 -20.70 1.81
CA ILE A 399 -11.08 -20.22 3.09
C ILE A 399 -11.94 -18.95 2.95
N GLU A 400 -12.20 -18.50 1.71
CA GLU A 400 -13.02 -17.32 1.46
C GLU A 400 -14.53 -17.61 1.70
N PRO A 401 -15.18 -16.96 2.68
CA PRO A 401 -16.54 -17.28 3.05
C PRO A 401 -17.62 -16.53 2.24
N ASP A 402 -17.29 -15.38 1.62
CA ASP A 402 -18.25 -14.53 0.91
C ASP A 402 -18.27 -14.84 -0.59
N ARG A 403 -19.15 -15.76 -0.99
CA ARG A 403 -19.31 -16.23 -2.37
C ARG A 403 -20.74 -16.03 -2.86
N PRO A 404 -20.96 -15.91 -4.20
CA PRO A 404 -19.96 -15.83 -5.26
C PRO A 404 -19.12 -14.55 -5.20
N ARG A 405 -17.99 -14.56 -5.92
CA ARG A 405 -17.11 -13.39 -6.04
C ARG A 405 -17.42 -12.63 -7.33
N PHE A 406 -17.29 -11.30 -7.26
CA PHE A 406 -17.55 -10.37 -8.35
C PHE A 406 -16.30 -9.56 -8.66
N GLY A 407 -16.11 -9.29 -9.95
CA GLY A 407 -14.95 -8.60 -10.47
C GLY A 407 -15.21 -7.15 -10.85
N ARG A 408 -14.31 -6.65 -11.72
CA ARG A 408 -14.32 -5.25 -12.16
C ARG A 408 -15.63 -4.81 -12.82
N GLN A 409 -16.29 -5.70 -13.55
CA GLN A 409 -17.49 -5.33 -14.31
C GLN A 409 -18.65 -5.00 -13.36
N GLU A 410 -18.96 -5.90 -12.45
CA GLU A 410 -20.10 -5.75 -11.53
C GLU A 410 -19.87 -4.60 -10.55
N VAL A 411 -18.64 -4.43 -10.05
CA VAL A 411 -18.28 -3.31 -9.18
C VAL A 411 -18.42 -1.99 -9.92
N ARG A 412 -17.88 -1.88 -11.13
CA ARG A 412 -17.98 -0.70 -11.96
C ARG A 412 -19.44 -0.35 -12.30
N GLU A 413 -20.25 -1.34 -12.70
CA GLU A 413 -21.67 -1.17 -12.99
C GLU A 413 -22.47 -0.68 -11.76
N CYS A 414 -22.08 -1.12 -10.56
CA CYS A 414 -22.64 -0.60 -9.32
C CYS A 414 -22.28 0.88 -9.14
N LEU A 415 -21.00 1.24 -9.19
CA LEU A 415 -20.52 2.59 -8.92
C LEU A 415 -21.02 3.63 -9.93
N GLU A 416 -21.07 3.29 -11.22
CA GLU A 416 -21.53 4.20 -12.29
C GLU A 416 -22.98 4.68 -12.14
N ARG A 417 -23.75 4.07 -11.26
CA ARG A 417 -25.12 4.46 -10.95
C ARG A 417 -25.23 5.59 -9.93
N PHE A 418 -24.15 5.90 -9.23
CA PHE A 418 -24.12 6.84 -8.10
C PHE A 418 -23.19 8.02 -8.39
N PRO A 419 -23.75 9.21 -8.70
CA PRO A 419 -22.94 10.37 -9.14
C PRO A 419 -22.15 11.02 -8.02
N ASN A 420 -22.41 10.66 -6.76
CA ASN A 420 -21.74 11.20 -5.58
C ASN A 420 -20.46 10.46 -5.17
N VAL A 421 -20.10 9.38 -5.84
CA VAL A 421 -18.76 8.81 -5.73
C VAL A 421 -17.79 9.76 -6.44
N VAL A 422 -16.80 10.28 -5.73
CA VAL A 422 -15.87 11.31 -6.25
C VAL A 422 -14.45 10.80 -6.44
N CYS A 423 -13.96 9.94 -5.55
CA CYS A 423 -12.68 9.28 -5.72
C CYS A 423 -12.63 7.89 -5.08
N TRP A 424 -11.68 7.08 -5.55
CA TRP A 424 -11.38 5.74 -5.05
C TRP A 424 -9.88 5.60 -4.85
N LEU A 425 -9.44 5.42 -3.59
CA LEU A 425 -8.05 5.24 -3.20
C LEU A 425 -7.71 3.75 -3.17
N ASN A 426 -6.60 3.36 -3.80
CA ASN A 426 -6.12 1.97 -3.80
C ASN A 426 -4.60 1.85 -3.97
N GLY A 427 -4.07 0.63 -3.76
CA GLY A 427 -2.67 0.27 -3.87
C GLY A 427 -2.43 -0.93 -4.78
N HIS A 428 -1.80 -2.00 -4.23
CA HIS A 428 -1.57 -3.31 -4.83
C HIS A 428 -0.59 -3.34 -6.01
N ARG A 429 -0.66 -2.39 -6.91
CA ARG A 429 0.18 -2.37 -8.12
C ARG A 429 1.50 -1.63 -7.92
N HIS A 430 1.74 -1.10 -6.73
CA HIS A 430 2.92 -0.32 -6.36
C HIS A 430 3.21 0.85 -7.31
N LEU A 431 2.18 1.42 -7.92
CA LEU A 431 2.35 2.39 -8.98
C LEU A 431 1.45 3.61 -8.78
N ASN A 432 1.97 4.78 -9.10
CA ASN A 432 1.17 6.00 -9.18
C ASN A 432 0.37 6.01 -10.47
N GLU A 433 -0.96 5.95 -10.35
CA GLU A 433 -1.87 6.01 -11.49
C GLU A 433 -3.15 6.75 -11.12
N VAL A 434 -3.68 7.56 -12.02
CA VAL A 434 -4.98 8.23 -11.85
C VAL A 434 -5.84 7.99 -13.08
N VAL A 435 -6.95 7.27 -12.89
CA VAL A 435 -7.88 6.90 -13.96
C VAL A 435 -9.23 7.59 -13.75
N ALA A 436 -9.77 8.21 -14.81
CA ALA A 436 -11.09 8.83 -14.78
C ALA A 436 -12.17 7.83 -15.23
N HIS A 437 -13.18 7.61 -14.38
CA HIS A 437 -14.34 6.77 -14.67
C HIS A 437 -15.59 7.61 -14.78
N ARG A 438 -16.27 7.56 -15.93
CA ARG A 438 -17.53 8.27 -16.15
C ARG A 438 -18.69 7.48 -15.58
N SER A 439 -19.56 8.16 -14.83
CA SER A 439 -20.84 7.60 -14.37
C SER A 439 -21.89 7.59 -15.48
N ARG A 440 -22.78 6.61 -15.44
CA ARG A 440 -24.02 6.60 -16.25
C ARG A 440 -25.03 7.58 -15.70
N ALA A 441 -25.09 7.74 -14.38
CA ALA A 441 -25.87 8.76 -13.71
C ALA A 441 -25.28 10.15 -14.00
N ARG A 442 -26.15 11.17 -13.98
CA ARG A 442 -25.73 12.57 -14.15
C ARG A 442 -25.92 13.33 -12.85
N GLY A 443 -25.15 14.39 -12.66
CA GLY A 443 -25.30 15.31 -11.55
C GLY A 443 -26.66 16.00 -11.53
N GLY A 444 -26.96 16.73 -10.49
CA GLY A 444 -28.27 17.36 -10.27
C GLY A 444 -28.74 18.31 -11.36
N SER A 445 -27.83 18.92 -12.12
CA SER A 445 -28.06 19.81 -13.26
C SER A 445 -27.96 19.11 -14.64
N GLY A 446 -27.83 17.78 -14.68
CA GLY A 446 -27.66 17.00 -15.91
C GLY A 446 -26.21 16.94 -16.42
N GLU A 447 -25.25 17.41 -15.62
CA GLU A 447 -23.84 17.46 -15.94
C GLU A 447 -23.16 16.09 -15.92
N LEU A 448 -21.94 16.03 -16.48
CA LEU A 448 -21.11 14.83 -16.38
C LEU A 448 -20.84 14.52 -14.92
N ALA A 449 -20.97 13.26 -14.55
CA ALA A 449 -20.58 12.74 -13.25
C ALA A 449 -19.58 11.60 -13.42
N GLY A 450 -18.87 11.26 -12.36
CA GLY A 450 -17.89 10.20 -12.33
C GLY A 450 -16.94 10.35 -11.16
N PHE A 451 -15.96 9.46 -11.09
CA PHE A 451 -14.95 9.46 -10.05
C PHE A 451 -13.55 9.25 -10.61
N TYR A 452 -12.57 9.70 -9.87
CA TYR A 452 -11.17 9.38 -10.14
C TYR A 452 -10.72 8.21 -9.27
N GLU A 453 -10.23 7.16 -9.91
CA GLU A 453 -9.52 6.07 -9.26
C GLU A 453 -8.06 6.50 -9.12
N ILE A 454 -7.53 6.45 -7.89
CA ILE A 454 -6.24 7.00 -7.51
C ILE A 454 -5.42 5.88 -6.85
N SER A 455 -4.53 5.28 -7.62
CA SER A 455 -3.54 4.33 -7.13
C SER A 455 -2.30 5.08 -6.67
N THR A 456 -1.75 4.68 -5.52
CA THR A 456 -0.52 5.26 -4.96
C THR A 456 0.58 4.21 -4.97
N ALA A 457 1.81 4.63 -5.20
CA ALA A 457 2.97 3.76 -5.14
C ALA A 457 3.23 3.27 -3.71
N SER A 458 3.87 2.12 -3.60
CA SER A 458 4.24 1.45 -2.37
C SER A 458 5.21 2.28 -1.51
N ILE A 459 5.14 2.12 -0.18
CA ILE A 459 6.20 2.58 0.71
C ILE A 459 7.41 1.64 0.63
N ALA A 460 7.21 0.34 0.42
CA ALA A 460 8.30 -0.64 0.36
C ALA A 460 9.20 -0.50 -0.87
N ASP A 461 8.68 0.05 -1.98
CA ASP A 461 9.40 0.21 -3.24
C ASP A 461 9.65 1.69 -3.60
N TRP A 462 10.47 1.95 -4.61
CA TRP A 462 10.62 3.29 -5.18
C TRP A 462 9.28 3.77 -5.80
N PRO A 463 8.83 5.02 -5.58
CA PRO A 463 9.54 6.14 -4.94
C PRO A 463 9.43 6.23 -3.41
N SER A 464 8.80 5.29 -2.71
CA SER A 464 8.65 5.26 -1.24
C SER A 464 7.96 6.53 -0.71
N GLN A 465 6.77 6.83 -1.26
CA GLN A 465 6.03 8.07 -1.01
C GLN A 465 4.62 7.82 -0.50
N ALA A 466 4.12 8.75 0.31
CA ALA A 466 2.69 8.92 0.55
C ALA A 466 2.08 9.86 -0.50
N ARG A 467 0.76 9.91 -0.57
CA ARG A 467 0.00 10.88 -1.36
C ARG A 467 -0.95 11.66 -0.48
N LEU A 468 -0.91 12.97 -0.59
CA LEU A 468 -1.95 13.84 -0.05
C LEU A 468 -3.10 13.93 -1.06
N VAL A 469 -4.34 13.77 -0.58
CA VAL A 469 -5.56 13.85 -1.39
C VAL A 469 -6.53 14.78 -0.69
N GLU A 470 -6.77 15.95 -1.27
CA GLU A 470 -7.65 16.95 -0.69
C GLU A 470 -8.88 17.18 -1.57
N ILE A 471 -10.07 17.01 -1.03
CA ILE A 471 -11.34 17.32 -1.69
C ILE A 471 -11.70 18.76 -1.37
N VAL A 472 -11.87 19.57 -2.40
CA VAL A 472 -12.06 21.02 -2.29
C VAL A 472 -13.31 21.46 -3.04
N ALA A 473 -14.16 22.23 -2.36
CA ALA A 473 -15.27 22.95 -3.03
C ALA A 473 -14.75 24.24 -3.66
N ASN A 474 -14.96 24.42 -4.96
CA ASN A 474 -14.52 25.61 -5.70
C ASN A 474 -15.54 26.75 -5.66
N ARG A 475 -16.74 26.53 -5.08
CA ARG A 475 -17.86 27.49 -4.94
C ARG A 475 -18.44 28.02 -6.26
N ASP A 476 -18.13 27.36 -7.37
CA ASP A 476 -18.70 27.61 -8.70
C ASP A 476 -19.56 26.43 -9.20
N GLY A 477 -19.92 25.50 -8.30
CA GLY A 477 -20.63 24.26 -8.63
C GLY A 477 -19.70 23.11 -9.02
N SER A 478 -18.37 23.32 -8.91
CA SER A 478 -17.37 22.26 -9.14
C SER A 478 -16.68 21.82 -7.85
N LEU A 479 -16.05 20.66 -7.93
CA LEU A 479 -15.14 20.09 -6.96
C LEU A 479 -13.76 19.89 -7.60
N SER A 480 -12.71 20.08 -6.83
CA SER A 480 -11.36 19.60 -7.16
C SER A 480 -10.92 18.53 -6.18
N VAL A 481 -10.37 17.42 -6.70
CA VAL A 481 -9.57 16.50 -5.90
C VAL A 481 -8.11 16.82 -6.21
N LEU A 482 -7.43 17.42 -5.23
CA LEU A 482 -6.03 17.81 -5.33
C LEU A 482 -5.15 16.66 -4.86
N THR A 483 -4.27 16.16 -5.73
CA THR A 483 -3.29 15.15 -5.36
C THR A 483 -1.89 15.74 -5.29
N THR A 484 -1.11 15.35 -4.28
CA THR A 484 0.28 15.80 -4.09
C THR A 484 1.11 14.65 -3.53
N MET A 485 2.22 14.32 -4.17
CA MET A 485 3.12 13.30 -3.63
C MET A 485 3.93 13.89 -2.46
N LEU A 486 4.11 13.09 -1.42
CA LEU A 486 4.80 13.45 -0.18
C LEU A 486 5.94 12.47 0.10
N ASP A 487 7.16 12.97 0.11
CA ASP A 487 8.33 12.22 0.53
C ASP A 487 8.39 12.08 2.06
N HIS A 488 8.92 10.97 2.55
CA HIS A 488 9.24 10.80 3.95
C HIS A 488 10.33 11.80 4.41
N ARG A 489 10.50 11.94 5.74
CA ARG A 489 11.37 12.96 6.33
C ARG A 489 12.87 12.65 6.31
N GLY A 490 13.26 11.45 5.99
CA GLY A 490 14.67 11.09 5.85
C GLY A 490 15.42 12.05 4.93
N PRO A 491 16.71 12.29 5.14
CA PRO A 491 17.56 13.07 4.24
C PRO A 491 17.35 12.69 2.77
N VAL A 492 17.65 13.58 1.85
CA VAL A 492 17.55 13.31 0.40
C VAL A 492 18.36 12.08 0.00
N SER A 493 19.59 12.01 0.50
CA SER A 493 20.49 10.85 0.39
C SER A 493 21.10 10.58 1.76
N PRO A 494 21.47 9.34 2.09
CA PRO A 494 22.19 9.03 3.33
C PRO A 494 23.58 9.70 3.39
N GLY A 495 24.11 10.15 2.25
CA GLY A 495 25.42 10.78 2.17
C GLY A 495 26.58 9.78 2.07
N GLU A 496 27.52 9.81 3.00
CA GLU A 496 28.67 8.89 3.02
C GLU A 496 28.27 7.44 3.33
N ASP A 497 29.11 6.48 2.92
CA ASP A 497 28.91 5.05 3.12
C ASP A 497 29.29 4.61 4.55
N GLU A 498 28.98 5.44 5.55
CA GLU A 498 29.21 5.16 6.97
C GLU A 498 27.89 5.18 7.73
N LEU A 499 27.69 4.17 8.57
CA LEU A 499 26.52 4.12 9.44
C LEU A 499 26.61 5.23 10.49
N PRO A 500 25.53 5.98 10.73
CA PRO A 500 25.48 6.90 11.86
C PRO A 500 25.59 6.11 13.18
N GLY A 501 26.42 6.58 14.09
CA GLY A 501 26.49 5.99 15.43
C GLY A 501 25.20 6.22 16.20
N GLY A 502 24.74 5.22 16.98
CA GLY A 502 23.62 5.31 17.90
C GLY A 502 22.26 4.90 17.33
N GLU A 503 21.21 4.98 18.18
CA GLU A 503 19.84 4.51 17.90
C GLU A 503 18.82 5.67 17.90
N GLY A 504 19.30 6.92 17.87
CA GLY A 504 18.48 8.12 17.95
C GLY A 504 17.62 8.37 16.70
N GLU A 505 16.79 9.44 16.73
CA GLU A 505 15.93 9.83 15.61
C GLU A 505 16.73 10.07 14.32
N ASP A 506 17.89 10.73 14.42
CA ASP A 506 18.74 11.01 13.24
C ASP A 506 19.23 9.72 12.55
N ALA A 507 19.63 8.71 13.34
CA ALA A 507 20.02 7.41 12.81
C ALA A 507 18.84 6.72 12.10
N ARG A 508 17.62 6.76 12.67
CA ARG A 508 16.42 6.21 12.01
C ARG A 508 16.07 6.95 10.73
N GLN A 509 16.19 8.27 10.70
CA GLN A 509 15.95 9.05 9.49
C GLN A 509 17.00 8.75 8.40
N TRP A 510 18.23 8.48 8.79
CA TRP A 510 19.28 8.02 7.88
C TRP A 510 18.94 6.64 7.29
N LEU A 511 18.50 5.67 8.12
CA LEU A 511 18.06 4.35 7.67
C LEU A 511 16.86 4.44 6.70
N ALA A 512 15.91 5.34 6.96
CA ALA A 512 14.81 5.63 6.04
C ALA A 512 15.32 6.19 4.69
N SER A 513 16.32 7.06 4.72
CA SER A 513 16.95 7.58 3.50
C SER A 513 17.65 6.49 2.71
N LEU A 514 18.39 5.60 3.40
CA LEU A 514 19.03 4.46 2.76
C LEU A 514 18.03 3.48 2.17
N HIS A 515 16.92 3.19 2.88
CA HIS A 515 15.82 2.40 2.34
C HIS A 515 15.40 2.92 0.95
N ARG A 516 15.09 4.21 0.86
CA ARG A 516 14.66 4.85 -0.39
C ARG A 516 15.74 4.80 -1.47
N GLU A 517 17.02 5.00 -1.10
CA GLU A 517 18.11 4.98 -2.05
C GLU A 517 18.39 3.59 -2.60
N LEU A 518 18.29 2.54 -1.77
CA LEU A 518 18.35 1.15 -2.22
C LEU A 518 17.21 0.82 -3.16
N ALA A 519 15.96 1.17 -2.77
CA ALA A 519 14.78 0.98 -3.60
C ALA A 519 14.89 1.67 -4.96
N ALA A 520 15.48 2.88 -5.00
CA ALA A 520 15.68 3.65 -6.22
C ALA A 520 16.63 2.97 -7.23
N ASN A 521 17.48 2.04 -6.77
CA ASN A 521 18.45 1.34 -7.59
C ASN A 521 18.07 -0.11 -7.93
N VAL A 522 16.87 -0.55 -7.56
CA VAL A 522 16.36 -1.90 -7.92
C VAL A 522 16.07 -1.96 -9.43
N PRO A 523 16.64 -2.93 -10.17
CA PRO A 523 16.42 -3.06 -11.61
C PRO A 523 14.92 -3.22 -11.96
N GLY A 524 14.42 -2.39 -12.87
CA GLY A 524 13.04 -2.43 -13.35
C GLY A 524 11.99 -1.85 -12.39
N ALA A 525 12.34 -1.62 -11.12
CA ALA A 525 11.46 -1.03 -10.11
C ALA A 525 11.98 0.31 -9.54
N GLY A 526 13.26 0.66 -9.77
CA GLY A 526 13.88 1.90 -9.31
C GLY A 526 13.65 3.10 -10.24
N PHE A 527 14.68 3.97 -10.32
CA PHE A 527 14.65 5.20 -11.12
C PHE A 527 14.13 4.99 -12.55
N GLY A 528 13.17 5.82 -12.96
CA GLY A 528 12.55 5.79 -14.29
C GLY A 528 11.65 4.60 -14.53
N SER A 529 11.32 3.81 -13.52
CA SER A 529 10.35 2.73 -13.63
C SER A 529 8.93 3.28 -13.80
N ARG A 530 8.02 2.42 -14.26
CA ARG A 530 6.59 2.75 -14.35
C ARG A 530 5.95 3.04 -13.00
N LEU A 531 6.58 2.60 -11.89
CA LEU A 531 6.05 2.75 -10.54
C LEU A 531 5.92 4.23 -10.15
N GLU A 532 6.80 5.08 -10.65
CA GLU A 532 6.71 6.53 -10.43
C GLU A 532 5.43 7.16 -11.01
N GLY A 533 4.79 6.52 -11.98
CA GLY A 533 3.73 7.12 -12.78
C GLY A 533 4.19 8.28 -13.66
N SER A 534 3.31 8.80 -14.49
CA SER A 534 3.55 10.02 -15.28
C SER A 534 3.24 11.29 -14.45
N PRO A 535 3.63 12.48 -14.91
CA PRO A 535 3.20 13.73 -14.27
C PRO A 535 1.68 13.87 -14.14
N ARG A 536 0.89 13.21 -15.01
CA ARG A 536 -0.57 13.19 -14.95
C ARG A 536 -1.13 12.26 -13.84
N ASP A 537 -0.27 11.51 -13.19
CA ASP A 537 -0.61 10.52 -12.18
C ASP A 537 -0.12 10.90 -10.77
N ARG A 538 0.66 11.98 -10.66
CA ARG A 538 1.29 12.44 -9.41
C ARG A 538 0.59 13.67 -8.84
N ASN A 539 1.10 14.85 -9.17
CA ASN A 539 0.55 16.11 -8.68
C ASN A 539 -0.54 16.60 -9.63
N CYS A 540 -1.80 16.40 -9.28
CA CYS A 540 -2.92 16.73 -10.14
C CYS A 540 -3.98 17.56 -9.42
N GLU A 541 -4.66 18.39 -10.17
CA GLU A 541 -5.99 18.91 -9.85
C GLU A 541 -7.00 18.17 -10.73
N LEU A 542 -7.80 17.33 -10.13
CA LEU A 542 -8.79 16.47 -10.78
C LEU A 542 -10.16 17.12 -10.62
N LEU A 543 -10.66 17.71 -11.69
CA LEU A 543 -11.88 18.53 -11.67
C LEU A 543 -13.13 17.67 -11.91
N LEU A 544 -14.18 17.91 -11.09
CA LEU A 544 -15.48 17.26 -11.19
C LEU A 544 -16.60 18.30 -11.07
N SER A 545 -17.76 18.00 -11.64
CA SER A 545 -19.00 18.71 -11.30
C SER A 545 -19.47 18.25 -9.91
N ALA A 546 -19.92 19.16 -9.06
CA ALA A 546 -20.50 18.79 -7.78
C ALA A 546 -21.79 17.96 -8.01
N PRO A 547 -21.96 16.79 -7.40
CA PRO A 547 -23.11 15.92 -7.63
C PRO A 547 -24.41 16.48 -7.03
N PHE A 548 -24.29 17.40 -6.07
CA PHE A 548 -25.37 18.13 -5.40
C PHE A 548 -24.88 19.49 -4.93
N THR A 549 -25.78 20.35 -4.47
CA THR A 549 -25.42 21.68 -3.94
C THR A 549 -24.64 21.51 -2.63
N LEU A 550 -23.40 21.96 -2.64
CA LEU A 550 -22.57 22.08 -1.44
C LEU A 550 -22.90 23.39 -0.76
N GLY A 551 -23.29 23.36 0.49
CA GLY A 551 -23.73 24.51 1.28
C GLY A 551 -22.66 25.60 1.46
#